data_a642a03ca309d89cf11b88ae41924af4
#
_entry.id   a642a03ca309d89cf11b88ae41924af4
#
_cell.length_a   1.000
_cell.length_b   1.000
_cell.length_c   1.000
_cell.angle_alpha   90.00
_cell.angle_beta   90.00
_cell.angle_gamma   90.00
#
_symmetry.space_group_name_H-M   'P 1'
#
loop_
_entity.id
_entity.type
_entity.pdbx_description
1 polymer ?
#
loop_
_entity_poly.entity_id
_entity_poly.type
_entity_poly.pdbx_seq_one_letter_code
_entity_poly.pdbx_strand_id
1 'polypeptide(L)'
;MAVLGRNDTCPCGSGEKYKKCCIDKEKLNFEDPKKSIYLEDIKKLDTHTIISRLKYYRIDFNFDEFIENIDNYYSAANLSDDWYQKYQITADGREEDFIWMAAWVLWNRLTDSKDCDEELDEKIEEGYNMLSKNNQEEASSIWLDVWEDFKNRIEKEGHNSLEELNRVFESDLFLSNWITDLEMNLHDLGLKNKDYFKKQIKFCRDFLNLLPESKDYLIQSISKGEAAAYIHLGETEKGDIKFERILKKYPNWTWGYIYWGDQYVLLDDSASNKRKAEQIYKLALQNGDIKKMEDIDILKDRVKEVANH
;
A
#
# COMPACT_ATOMS: atom_id res chain seq x y z
N MET A 1 -22.54 20.79 33.99
CA MET A 1 -21.21 21.05 33.41
C MET A 1 -21.07 22.53 33.19
N ALA A 2 -19.97 23.16 33.62
CA ALA A 2 -19.78 24.59 33.43
C ALA A 2 -19.49 24.87 31.95
N VAL A 3 -20.34 25.67 31.33
CA VAL A 3 -20.11 26.15 29.95
C VAL A 3 -18.87 27.06 29.97
N LEU A 4 -17.89 26.78 29.14
CA LEU A 4 -16.66 27.56 29.02
C LEU A 4 -17.00 29.03 28.73
N GLY A 5 -16.67 29.90 29.66
CA GLY A 5 -16.98 31.35 29.58
C GLY A 5 -15.94 32.05 28.68
N ARG A 6 -16.37 33.10 27.96
CA ARG A 6 -15.49 33.93 27.09
C ARG A 6 -14.22 34.45 27.80
N ASN A 7 -14.24 34.58 29.11
CA ASN A 7 -13.12 35.10 29.91
C ASN A 7 -12.30 34.02 30.60
N ASP A 8 -12.68 32.76 30.49
CA ASP A 8 -11.93 31.64 31.07
C ASP A 8 -10.60 31.45 30.37
N THR A 9 -9.66 30.80 31.05
CA THR A 9 -8.37 30.47 30.45
C THR A 9 -8.62 29.51 29.26
N CYS A 10 -8.00 29.81 28.13
CA CYS A 10 -8.20 28.99 26.93
C CYS A 10 -7.69 27.56 27.19
N PRO A 11 -8.51 26.54 26.97
CA PRO A 11 -8.14 25.16 27.22
C PRO A 11 -7.11 24.62 26.24
N CYS A 12 -6.71 25.40 25.19
CA CYS A 12 -5.62 25.03 24.25
C CYS A 12 -4.21 25.10 24.89
N GLY A 13 -4.11 25.46 26.19
CA GLY A 13 -2.83 25.58 26.86
C GLY A 13 -2.03 26.85 26.57
N SER A 14 -2.57 27.79 25.76
CA SER A 14 -1.90 29.07 25.43
C SER A 14 -1.72 30.03 26.58
N GLY A 15 -2.43 29.80 27.71
CA GLY A 15 -2.49 30.73 28.86
C GLY A 15 -3.32 31.99 28.61
N GLU A 16 -3.84 32.21 27.41
CA GLU A 16 -4.69 33.36 27.07
C GLU A 16 -6.15 33.12 27.43
N LYS A 17 -6.95 34.20 27.45
CA LYS A 17 -8.41 34.08 27.62
C LYS A 17 -9.04 33.53 26.37
N TYR A 18 -10.03 32.64 26.49
CA TYR A 18 -10.73 31.96 25.39
C TYR A 18 -11.17 32.94 24.29
N LYS A 19 -11.74 34.11 24.65
CA LYS A 19 -12.13 35.16 23.70
C LYS A 19 -10.99 35.78 22.88
N LYS A 20 -9.72 35.65 23.33
CA LYS A 20 -8.55 36.21 22.63
C LYS A 20 -7.76 35.16 21.89
N CYS A 21 -8.05 33.89 22.10
CA CYS A 21 -7.32 32.78 21.56
C CYS A 21 -8.16 31.99 20.56
N CYS A 22 -9.13 31.22 21.01
CA CYS A 22 -9.84 30.27 20.15
C CYS A 22 -11.27 30.67 19.77
N ILE A 23 -11.90 31.61 20.44
CA ILE A 23 -13.32 31.95 20.21
C ILE A 23 -13.61 32.47 18.79
N ASP A 24 -12.64 33.17 18.15
CA ASP A 24 -12.79 33.68 16.79
C ASP A 24 -12.28 32.69 15.72
N LYS A 25 -11.54 31.65 16.13
CA LYS A 25 -11.13 30.53 15.26
C LYS A 25 -12.24 29.50 15.06
N GLU A 26 -13.27 29.51 15.91
CA GLU A 26 -14.46 28.65 15.81
C GLU A 26 -15.35 28.94 14.59
N LYS A 27 -15.08 30.03 13.87
CA LYS A 27 -15.86 30.41 12.67
C LYS A 27 -15.36 29.75 11.38
N LEU A 28 -15.22 28.44 11.34
CA LEU A 28 -15.55 27.73 10.11
C LEU A 28 -17.08 27.74 10.04
N ASN A 29 -17.61 28.46 9.04
CA ASN A 29 -19.05 28.57 8.83
C ASN A 29 -19.66 27.22 8.50
N PHE A 30 -19.95 26.38 9.51
CA PHE A 30 -20.85 25.23 9.40
C PHE A 30 -22.31 25.68 9.38
N GLU A 31 -22.55 27.00 9.35
CA GLU A 31 -23.88 27.60 9.33
C GLU A 31 -24.61 27.39 8.00
N ASP A 32 -23.91 27.01 6.93
CA ASP A 32 -24.57 26.62 5.68
C ASP A 32 -24.76 25.09 5.64
N PRO A 33 -25.98 24.58 5.91
CA PRO A 33 -26.28 23.15 5.90
C PRO A 33 -26.11 22.49 4.51
N LYS A 34 -25.87 23.28 3.46
CA LYS A 34 -25.68 22.79 2.09
C LYS A 34 -24.21 22.66 1.67
N LYS A 35 -23.28 23.18 2.48
CA LYS A 35 -21.86 23.13 2.13
C LYS A 35 -21.24 21.82 2.59
N SER A 36 -20.70 21.03 1.68
CA SER A 36 -19.91 19.82 2.00
C SER A 36 -18.72 20.18 2.90
N ILE A 37 -18.38 19.30 3.82
CA ILE A 37 -17.16 19.36 4.63
C ILE A 37 -16.12 18.48 3.94
N TYR A 38 -14.92 18.97 3.80
CA TYR A 38 -13.81 18.21 3.24
C TYR A 38 -12.73 18.02 4.30
N LEU A 39 -11.97 16.94 4.19
CA LEU A 39 -10.86 16.63 5.09
C LEU A 39 -9.88 17.80 5.21
N GLU A 40 -9.57 18.47 4.09
CA GLU A 40 -8.71 19.65 4.06
C GLU A 40 -9.23 20.83 4.90
N ASP A 41 -10.53 20.94 5.13
CA ASP A 41 -11.09 21.95 6.00
C ASP A 41 -10.87 21.57 7.48
N ILE A 42 -10.93 20.28 7.80
CA ILE A 42 -10.65 19.77 9.14
C ILE A 42 -9.14 19.83 9.43
N LYS A 43 -8.29 19.49 8.47
CA LYS A 43 -6.82 19.62 8.58
C LYS A 43 -6.37 21.06 8.89
N LYS A 44 -7.15 22.09 8.55
CA LYS A 44 -6.86 23.51 8.88
C LYS A 44 -7.24 23.90 10.31
N LEU A 45 -8.13 23.15 10.98
CA LEU A 45 -8.50 23.38 12.37
C LEU A 45 -7.35 23.01 13.30
N ASP A 46 -7.19 23.75 14.39
CA ASP A 46 -6.32 23.30 15.47
C ASP A 46 -6.96 22.13 16.25
N THR A 47 -6.11 21.31 16.88
CA THR A 47 -6.53 20.11 17.62
C THR A 47 -7.58 20.43 18.70
N HIS A 48 -7.44 21.55 19.39
CA HIS A 48 -8.38 21.97 20.42
C HIS A 48 -9.78 22.27 19.84
N THR A 49 -9.83 22.93 18.69
CA THR A 49 -11.08 23.22 17.99
C THR A 49 -11.79 21.93 17.57
N ILE A 50 -11.04 20.96 17.05
CA ILE A 50 -11.58 19.63 16.67
C ILE A 50 -12.16 18.95 17.94
N ILE A 51 -11.40 18.87 19.02
CA ILE A 51 -11.84 18.24 20.28
C ILE A 51 -13.07 18.96 20.87
N SER A 52 -13.09 20.29 20.84
CA SER A 52 -14.24 21.07 21.34
C SER A 52 -15.53 20.78 20.55
N ARG A 53 -15.42 20.49 19.26
CA ARG A 53 -16.54 20.08 18.41
C ARG A 53 -17.00 18.68 18.69
N LEU A 54 -16.07 17.72 18.87
CA LEU A 54 -16.42 16.37 19.27
C LEU A 54 -17.26 16.36 20.56
N LYS A 55 -17.01 17.28 21.49
CA LYS A 55 -17.84 17.45 22.69
C LYS A 55 -19.31 17.84 22.41
N TYR A 56 -19.57 18.59 21.33
CA TYR A 56 -20.93 18.87 20.88
C TYR A 56 -21.72 17.57 20.57
N TYR A 57 -21.04 16.58 20.02
CA TYR A 57 -21.58 15.24 19.74
C TYR A 57 -21.48 14.30 20.96
N ARG A 58 -21.21 14.82 22.15
CA ARG A 58 -21.05 14.08 23.42
C ARG A 58 -19.79 13.20 23.48
N ILE A 59 -18.89 13.31 22.53
CA ILE A 59 -17.60 12.63 22.57
C ILE A 59 -16.71 13.36 23.57
N ASP A 60 -16.53 12.75 24.75
CA ASP A 60 -15.60 13.28 25.77
C ASP A 60 -14.20 12.75 25.49
N PHE A 61 -13.52 13.43 24.56
CA PHE A 61 -12.18 13.04 24.11
C PHE A 61 -11.18 13.17 25.27
N ASN A 62 -10.51 12.06 25.58
CA ASN A 62 -9.43 11.98 26.53
C ASN A 62 -8.15 11.53 25.80
N PHE A 63 -7.08 12.31 25.90
CA PHE A 63 -5.82 12.05 25.19
C PHE A 63 -5.17 10.73 25.64
N ASP A 64 -5.09 10.50 26.97
CA ASP A 64 -4.44 9.30 27.50
C ASP A 64 -5.23 8.04 27.10
N GLU A 65 -6.56 8.07 27.21
CA GLU A 65 -7.44 6.98 26.77
C GLU A 65 -7.32 6.75 25.25
N PHE A 66 -7.19 7.82 24.46
CA PHE A 66 -7.02 7.73 23.01
C PHE A 66 -5.71 7.00 22.67
N ILE A 67 -4.59 7.40 23.25
CA ILE A 67 -3.28 6.78 23.00
C ILE A 67 -3.25 5.33 23.49
N GLU A 68 -3.82 5.03 24.66
CA GLU A 68 -3.87 3.64 25.19
C GLU A 68 -4.69 2.70 24.29
N ASN A 69 -5.72 3.22 23.64
CA ASN A 69 -6.63 2.39 22.86
C ASN A 69 -6.35 2.40 21.35
N ILE A 70 -5.55 3.34 20.83
CA ILE A 70 -5.33 3.50 19.39
C ILE A 70 -4.78 2.24 18.71
N ASP A 71 -4.02 1.44 19.45
CA ASP A 71 -3.46 0.18 18.95
C ASP A 71 -4.51 -0.92 18.71
N ASN A 72 -5.74 -0.72 19.20
CA ASN A 72 -6.86 -1.64 18.95
C ASN A 72 -7.55 -1.39 17.60
N TYR A 73 -7.22 -0.28 16.93
CA TYR A 73 -7.82 0.14 15.67
C TYR A 73 -6.77 0.16 14.56
N TYR A 74 -7.24 0.06 13.32
CA TYR A 74 -6.44 0.25 12.12
C TYR A 74 -6.98 1.36 11.21
N SER A 75 -8.25 1.72 11.34
CA SER A 75 -8.84 2.81 10.58
C SER A 75 -9.48 3.87 11.49
N ALA A 76 -9.50 5.11 11.01
CA ALA A 76 -10.22 6.19 11.66
C ALA A 76 -11.75 5.96 11.59
N ALA A 77 -12.22 5.27 10.56
CA ALA A 77 -13.60 4.84 10.43
C ALA A 77 -13.99 3.93 11.60
N ASN A 78 -13.23 2.85 11.84
CA ASN A 78 -13.48 1.93 12.96
C ASN A 78 -13.44 2.64 14.31
N LEU A 79 -12.50 3.56 14.51
CA LEU A 79 -12.43 4.38 15.71
C LEU A 79 -13.67 5.28 15.89
N SER A 80 -14.12 5.93 14.81
CA SER A 80 -15.31 6.76 14.85
C SER A 80 -16.58 5.94 15.08
N ASP A 81 -16.70 4.75 14.53
CA ASP A 81 -17.80 3.82 14.76
C ASP A 81 -17.90 3.42 16.24
N ASP A 82 -16.75 3.16 16.89
CA ASP A 82 -16.73 2.88 18.33
C ASP A 82 -17.21 4.08 19.13
N TRP A 83 -16.84 5.30 18.75
CA TRP A 83 -17.39 6.52 19.38
C TRP A 83 -18.90 6.61 19.19
N TYR A 84 -19.44 6.28 18.00
CA TYR A 84 -20.88 6.25 17.76
C TYR A 84 -21.60 5.32 18.73
N GLN A 85 -21.07 4.12 18.93
CA GLN A 85 -21.64 3.12 19.84
C GLN A 85 -21.49 3.56 21.31
N LYS A 86 -20.29 3.95 21.73
CA LYS A 86 -19.95 4.32 23.12
C LYS A 86 -20.75 5.52 23.61
N TYR A 87 -20.87 6.54 22.77
CA TYR A 87 -21.53 7.80 23.14
C TYR A 87 -22.99 7.90 22.66
N GLN A 88 -23.51 6.85 22.02
CA GLN A 88 -24.88 6.80 21.47
C GLN A 88 -25.18 8.01 20.57
N ILE A 89 -24.28 8.28 19.64
CA ILE A 89 -24.37 9.42 18.72
C ILE A 89 -25.49 9.15 17.70
N THR A 90 -26.22 10.20 17.34
CA THR A 90 -27.30 10.15 16.35
C THR A 90 -27.04 11.09 15.18
N ALA A 91 -25.80 11.56 15.02
CA ALA A 91 -25.39 12.38 13.88
C ALA A 91 -25.50 11.55 12.59
N ASP A 92 -25.84 12.22 11.51
CA ASP A 92 -25.93 11.62 10.16
C ASP A 92 -25.36 12.55 9.09
N GLY A 93 -25.02 12.01 7.94
CA GLY A 93 -24.48 12.76 6.81
C GLY A 93 -23.28 13.61 7.17
N ARG A 94 -23.32 14.92 6.96
CA ARG A 94 -22.19 15.83 7.22
C ARG A 94 -21.64 15.79 8.65
N GLU A 95 -22.47 15.52 9.61
CA GLU A 95 -22.05 15.46 11.01
C GLU A 95 -21.30 14.16 11.27
N GLU A 96 -21.72 13.08 10.65
CA GLU A 96 -21.01 11.81 10.60
C GLU A 96 -19.66 11.96 9.90
N ASP A 97 -19.62 12.55 8.71
CA ASP A 97 -18.40 12.86 7.98
C ASP A 97 -17.41 13.67 8.84
N PHE A 98 -17.89 14.66 9.61
CA PHE A 98 -17.04 15.43 10.50
C PHE A 98 -16.39 14.56 11.58
N ILE A 99 -17.15 13.67 12.22
CA ILE A 99 -16.65 12.82 13.32
C ILE A 99 -15.56 11.88 12.81
N TRP A 100 -15.78 11.24 11.68
CA TRP A 100 -14.79 10.39 11.01
C TRP A 100 -13.52 11.16 10.61
N MET A 101 -13.67 12.28 9.90
CA MET A 101 -12.52 13.12 9.52
C MET A 101 -11.77 13.68 10.73
N ALA A 102 -12.48 13.99 11.82
CA ALA A 102 -11.88 14.42 13.08
C ALA A 102 -11.05 13.30 13.71
N ALA A 103 -11.57 12.06 13.72
CA ALA A 103 -10.83 10.89 14.18
C ALA A 103 -9.53 10.72 13.39
N TRP A 104 -9.59 10.79 12.06
CA TRP A 104 -8.43 10.70 11.18
C TRP A 104 -7.39 11.80 11.46
N VAL A 105 -7.81 13.07 11.50
CA VAL A 105 -6.89 14.19 11.76
C VAL A 105 -6.27 14.13 13.15
N LEU A 106 -7.02 13.69 14.17
CA LEU A 106 -6.49 13.49 15.51
C LEU A 106 -5.51 12.33 15.55
N TRP A 107 -5.81 11.23 14.85
CA TRP A 107 -4.89 10.10 14.71
C TRP A 107 -3.52 10.57 14.21
N ASN A 108 -3.48 11.20 13.03
CA ASN A 108 -2.23 11.65 12.40
C ASN A 108 -1.46 12.69 13.24
N ARG A 109 -2.14 13.45 14.08
CA ARG A 109 -1.49 14.48 14.91
C ARG A 109 -0.98 13.98 16.25
N LEU A 110 -1.61 12.95 16.78
CA LEU A 110 -1.39 12.50 18.15
C LEU A 110 -0.63 11.17 18.22
N THR A 111 -0.43 10.49 17.08
CA THR A 111 0.33 9.24 17.00
C THR A 111 1.53 9.43 16.08
N ASP A 112 2.73 9.20 16.59
CA ASP A 112 3.99 9.43 15.84
C ASP A 112 4.43 8.23 14.99
N SER A 113 3.76 7.07 15.09
CA SER A 113 4.34 5.81 14.61
C SER A 113 3.38 4.81 13.95
N LYS A 114 2.12 5.19 13.73
CA LYS A 114 1.13 4.29 13.16
C LYS A 114 0.19 5.04 12.23
N ASP A 115 0.30 4.79 10.95
CA ASP A 115 -0.67 5.28 9.98
C ASP A 115 -1.99 4.50 10.10
N CYS A 116 -3.12 5.19 9.96
CA CYS A 116 -4.42 4.54 9.78
C CYS A 116 -4.61 4.09 8.33
N ASP A 117 -5.59 3.23 8.10
CA ASP A 117 -5.89 2.70 6.76
C ASP A 117 -6.14 3.82 5.74
N GLU A 118 -6.83 4.88 6.16
CA GLU A 118 -7.10 6.05 5.32
C GLU A 118 -5.81 6.79 4.93
N GLU A 119 -4.83 6.89 5.83
CA GLU A 119 -3.54 7.51 5.54
C GLU A 119 -2.69 6.64 4.61
N LEU A 120 -2.71 5.31 4.81
CA LEU A 120 -2.06 4.37 3.91
C LEU A 120 -2.67 4.41 2.51
N ASP A 121 -4.00 4.55 2.42
CA ASP A 121 -4.72 4.71 1.16
C ASP A 121 -4.32 6.02 0.44
N GLU A 122 -4.30 7.16 1.14
CA GLU A 122 -3.80 8.43 0.58
C GLU A 122 -2.35 8.31 0.07
N LYS A 123 -1.46 7.63 0.81
CA LYS A 123 -0.07 7.40 0.40
C LYS A 123 0.04 6.50 -0.84
N ILE A 124 -0.79 5.48 -0.96
CA ILE A 124 -0.84 4.65 -2.17
C ILE A 124 -1.25 5.50 -3.39
N GLU A 125 -2.30 6.29 -3.25
CA GLU A 125 -2.77 7.22 -4.28
C GLU A 125 -1.73 8.29 -4.61
N GLU A 126 -1.01 8.82 -3.62
CA GLU A 126 0.09 9.75 -3.84
C GLU A 126 1.18 9.12 -4.72
N GLY A 127 1.53 7.86 -4.47
CA GLY A 127 2.47 7.11 -5.31
C GLY A 127 2.00 7.03 -6.76
N TYR A 128 0.72 6.72 -7.02
CA TYR A 128 0.15 6.76 -8.37
C TYR A 128 0.21 8.16 -9.00
N ASN A 129 -0.05 9.20 -8.22
CA ASN A 129 0.11 10.59 -8.67
C ASN A 129 1.56 10.92 -9.04
N MET A 130 2.55 10.39 -8.31
CA MET A 130 3.97 10.55 -8.65
C MET A 130 4.31 9.82 -9.96
N LEU A 131 3.79 8.61 -10.18
CA LEU A 131 3.96 7.89 -11.45
C LEU A 131 3.39 8.69 -12.64
N SER A 132 2.21 9.28 -12.48
CA SER A 132 1.58 10.11 -13.52
C SER A 132 2.43 11.33 -13.92
N LYS A 133 3.27 11.81 -12.99
CA LYS A 133 4.24 12.89 -13.18
C LYS A 133 5.62 12.40 -13.62
N ASN A 134 5.76 11.10 -13.97
CA ASN A 134 7.03 10.43 -14.30
C ASN A 134 8.07 10.46 -13.15
N ASN A 135 7.64 10.59 -11.90
CA ASN A 135 8.50 10.55 -10.72
C ASN A 135 8.49 9.15 -10.08
N GLN A 136 9.05 8.16 -10.77
CA GLN A 136 9.09 6.75 -10.38
C GLN A 136 9.82 6.51 -9.05
N GLU A 137 10.89 7.27 -8.79
CA GLU A 137 11.71 7.12 -7.57
C GLU A 137 10.92 7.51 -6.31
N GLU A 138 10.23 8.64 -6.35
CA GLU A 138 9.38 9.11 -5.25
C GLU A 138 8.21 8.15 -5.01
N ALA A 139 7.52 7.71 -6.09
CA ALA A 139 6.47 6.71 -5.99
C ALA A 139 6.95 5.44 -5.28
N SER A 140 8.12 4.92 -5.68
CA SER A 140 8.72 3.74 -5.01
C SER A 140 9.06 4.00 -3.55
N SER A 141 9.52 5.20 -3.19
CA SER A 141 9.86 5.54 -1.81
C SER A 141 8.61 5.49 -0.93
N ILE A 142 7.56 6.21 -1.35
CA ILE A 142 6.27 6.25 -0.65
C ILE A 142 5.71 4.83 -0.50
N TRP A 143 5.65 4.06 -1.57
CA TRP A 143 5.08 2.72 -1.56
C TRP A 143 5.88 1.70 -0.74
N LEU A 144 7.20 1.84 -0.66
CA LEU A 144 8.02 1.00 0.21
C LEU A 144 7.79 1.33 1.69
N ASP A 145 7.54 2.59 2.05
CA ASP A 145 7.20 2.97 3.41
C ASP A 145 5.83 2.39 3.79
N VAL A 146 4.82 2.50 2.90
CA VAL A 146 3.51 1.84 3.09
C VAL A 146 3.67 0.31 3.24
N TRP A 147 4.57 -0.31 2.48
CA TRP A 147 4.82 -1.74 2.60
C TRP A 147 5.40 -2.12 3.98
N GLU A 148 6.29 -1.30 4.56
CA GLU A 148 6.80 -1.53 5.92
C GLU A 148 5.66 -1.51 6.96
N ASP A 149 4.68 -0.59 6.85
CA ASP A 149 3.52 -0.54 7.73
C ASP A 149 2.64 -1.80 7.57
N PHE A 150 2.36 -2.22 6.35
CA PHE A 150 1.63 -3.48 6.11
C PHE A 150 2.36 -4.70 6.66
N LYS A 151 3.69 -4.77 6.57
CA LYS A 151 4.45 -5.89 7.16
C LYS A 151 4.23 -5.98 8.66
N ASN A 152 4.33 -4.84 9.37
CA ASN A 152 4.10 -4.81 10.81
C ASN A 152 2.69 -5.30 11.17
N ARG A 153 1.68 -4.91 10.39
CA ARG A 153 0.30 -5.37 10.57
C ARG A 153 0.14 -6.87 10.29
N ILE A 154 0.67 -7.35 9.17
CA ILE A 154 0.62 -8.77 8.77
C ILE A 154 1.21 -9.65 9.87
N GLU A 155 2.38 -9.29 10.39
CA GLU A 155 3.06 -10.04 11.46
C GLU A 155 2.25 -10.02 12.77
N LYS A 156 1.70 -8.87 13.14
CA LYS A 156 0.92 -8.70 14.38
C LYS A 156 -0.39 -9.46 14.34
N GLU A 157 -1.08 -9.48 13.21
CA GLU A 157 -2.39 -10.13 13.05
C GLU A 157 -2.29 -11.59 12.58
N GLY A 158 -1.12 -12.00 12.08
CA GLY A 158 -0.89 -13.36 11.61
C GLY A 158 -1.55 -13.68 10.28
N HIS A 159 -1.72 -12.68 9.40
CA HIS A 159 -2.22 -12.90 8.04
C HIS A 159 -1.23 -13.71 7.21
N ASN A 160 -1.75 -14.63 6.40
CA ASN A 160 -0.95 -15.50 5.54
C ASN A 160 -1.19 -15.25 4.04
N SER A 161 -2.17 -14.40 3.70
CA SER A 161 -2.52 -14.08 2.32
C SER A 161 -2.88 -12.61 2.16
N LEU A 162 -2.66 -12.07 0.96
CA LEU A 162 -3.07 -10.70 0.62
C LEU A 162 -4.60 -10.54 0.67
N GLU A 163 -5.34 -11.61 0.40
CA GLU A 163 -6.79 -11.64 0.47
C GLU A 163 -7.31 -11.48 1.91
N GLU A 164 -6.57 -11.96 2.91
CA GLU A 164 -6.90 -11.73 4.32
C GLU A 164 -6.68 -10.27 4.69
N LEU A 165 -5.52 -9.72 4.34
CA LEU A 165 -5.23 -8.30 4.55
C LEU A 165 -6.26 -7.40 3.85
N ASN A 166 -6.59 -7.68 2.59
CA ASN A 166 -7.53 -6.89 1.80
C ASN A 166 -8.97 -6.92 2.34
N ARG A 167 -9.35 -7.92 3.16
CA ARG A 167 -10.66 -7.98 3.81
C ARG A 167 -10.79 -7.06 5.03
N VAL A 168 -9.68 -6.74 5.66
CA VAL A 168 -9.62 -5.94 6.89
C VAL A 168 -9.06 -4.53 6.66
N PHE A 169 -8.52 -4.26 5.48
CA PHE A 169 -8.06 -2.94 5.08
C PHE A 169 -9.23 -2.10 4.60
N GLU A 170 -9.49 -0.98 5.26
CA GLU A 170 -10.59 -0.06 4.98
C GLU A 170 -10.26 0.84 3.78
N SER A 171 -10.36 0.29 2.57
CA SER A 171 -10.09 1.00 1.32
C SER A 171 -10.86 0.42 0.15
N ASP A 172 -11.15 1.25 -0.85
CA ASP A 172 -11.67 0.84 -2.16
C ASP A 172 -10.55 0.34 -3.10
N LEU A 173 -9.28 0.45 -2.72
CA LEU A 173 -8.15 0.01 -3.52
C LEU A 173 -7.99 -1.51 -3.52
N PHE A 174 -7.68 -2.04 -4.68
CA PHE A 174 -7.25 -3.43 -4.79
C PHE A 174 -5.75 -3.56 -4.48
N LEU A 175 -5.40 -3.97 -3.27
CA LEU A 175 -4.00 -4.14 -2.84
C LEU A 175 -3.20 -5.01 -3.81
N SER A 176 -3.83 -5.99 -4.48
CA SER A 176 -3.16 -6.82 -5.48
C SER A 176 -2.60 -6.03 -6.66
N ASN A 177 -3.30 -4.98 -7.10
CA ASN A 177 -2.82 -4.12 -8.18
C ASN A 177 -1.62 -3.31 -7.70
N TRP A 178 -1.77 -2.64 -6.55
CA TRP A 178 -0.69 -1.85 -5.97
C TRP A 178 0.60 -2.67 -5.72
N ILE A 179 0.48 -3.89 -5.18
CA ILE A 179 1.62 -4.81 -4.94
C ILE A 179 2.34 -5.14 -6.26
N THR A 180 1.58 -5.43 -7.33
CA THR A 180 2.18 -5.72 -8.64
C THR A 180 2.79 -4.49 -9.28
N ASP A 181 2.17 -3.32 -9.12
CA ASP A 181 2.66 -2.05 -9.65
C ASP A 181 3.94 -1.60 -8.92
N LEU A 182 4.03 -1.80 -7.60
CA LEU A 182 5.26 -1.56 -6.83
C LEU A 182 6.40 -2.46 -7.34
N GLU A 183 6.14 -3.76 -7.53
CA GLU A 183 7.14 -4.70 -8.05
C GLU A 183 7.64 -4.26 -9.43
N MET A 184 6.73 -3.92 -10.35
CA MET A 184 7.06 -3.48 -11.70
C MET A 184 7.84 -2.16 -11.70
N ASN A 185 7.44 -1.18 -10.87
CA ASN A 185 8.13 0.10 -10.78
C ASN A 185 9.56 -0.05 -10.23
N LEU A 186 9.77 -0.93 -9.24
CA LEU A 186 11.10 -1.27 -8.74
C LEU A 186 11.95 -1.94 -9.82
N HIS A 187 11.36 -2.80 -10.65
CA HIS A 187 12.03 -3.43 -11.78
C HIS A 187 12.49 -2.39 -12.81
N ASP A 188 11.59 -1.51 -13.25
CA ASP A 188 11.89 -0.47 -14.25
C ASP A 188 12.97 0.50 -13.78
N LEU A 189 12.95 0.87 -12.49
CA LEU A 189 14.02 1.64 -11.88
C LEU A 189 15.33 0.85 -11.81
N GLY A 190 15.25 -0.45 -11.55
CA GLY A 190 16.39 -1.35 -11.51
C GLY A 190 17.16 -1.41 -12.83
N LEU A 191 16.48 -1.30 -13.95
CA LEU A 191 17.11 -1.21 -15.28
C LEU A 191 17.97 0.06 -15.44
N LYS A 192 17.64 1.12 -14.72
CA LYS A 192 18.37 2.40 -14.73
C LYS A 192 19.42 2.46 -13.61
N ASN A 193 19.10 1.91 -12.45
CA ASN A 193 19.96 1.90 -11.25
C ASN A 193 19.81 0.56 -10.52
N LYS A 194 20.83 -0.27 -10.56
CA LYS A 194 20.85 -1.63 -10.01
C LYS A 194 20.53 -1.73 -8.50
N ASP A 195 20.62 -0.64 -7.75
CA ASP A 195 20.22 -0.66 -6.33
C ASP A 195 18.72 -0.89 -6.14
N TYR A 196 17.89 -0.54 -7.12
CA TYR A 196 16.46 -0.84 -7.08
C TYR A 196 16.17 -2.34 -7.25
N PHE A 197 16.98 -3.10 -7.97
CA PHE A 197 16.87 -4.56 -7.98
C PHE A 197 17.09 -5.17 -6.58
N LYS A 198 17.97 -4.60 -5.77
CA LYS A 198 18.15 -5.05 -4.37
C LYS A 198 16.89 -4.76 -3.53
N LYS A 199 16.27 -3.59 -3.73
CA LYS A 199 15.00 -3.24 -3.09
C LYS A 199 13.87 -4.18 -3.56
N GLN A 200 13.78 -4.46 -4.87
CA GLN A 200 12.83 -5.40 -5.45
C GLN A 200 12.97 -6.80 -4.85
N ILE A 201 14.20 -7.32 -4.73
CA ILE A 201 14.46 -8.63 -4.12
C ILE A 201 14.00 -8.65 -2.65
N LYS A 202 14.29 -7.58 -1.89
CA LYS A 202 13.85 -7.48 -0.49
C LYS A 202 12.33 -7.50 -0.42
N PHE A 203 11.66 -6.65 -1.17
CA PHE A 203 10.20 -6.56 -1.23
C PHE A 203 9.56 -7.92 -1.61
N CYS A 204 10.02 -8.53 -2.70
CA CYS A 204 9.49 -9.83 -3.16
C CYS A 204 9.67 -10.93 -2.11
N ARG A 205 10.82 -10.97 -1.44
CA ARG A 205 11.06 -11.93 -0.36
C ARG A 205 10.16 -11.71 0.84
N ASP A 206 10.02 -10.46 1.27
CA ASP A 206 9.14 -10.11 2.38
C ASP A 206 7.72 -10.57 2.05
N PHE A 207 7.20 -10.25 0.86
CA PHE A 207 5.89 -10.68 0.40
C PHE A 207 5.72 -12.21 0.42
N LEU A 208 6.63 -12.93 -0.23
CA LEU A 208 6.56 -14.40 -0.36
C LEU A 208 6.68 -15.13 0.99
N ASN A 209 7.39 -14.54 1.95
CA ASN A 209 7.54 -15.11 3.28
C ASN A 209 6.34 -14.81 4.18
N LEU A 210 5.78 -13.61 4.11
CA LEU A 210 4.70 -13.16 4.97
C LEU A 210 3.33 -13.61 4.47
N LEU A 211 3.13 -13.67 3.14
CA LEU A 211 1.84 -13.95 2.51
C LEU A 211 1.91 -15.16 1.55
N PRO A 212 2.42 -16.33 2.02
CA PRO A 212 2.67 -17.50 1.18
C PRO A 212 1.39 -18.17 0.63
N GLU A 213 0.23 -17.89 1.22
CA GLU A 213 -1.08 -18.43 0.85
C GLU A 213 -1.90 -17.48 -0.05
N SER A 214 -1.29 -16.39 -0.53
CA SER A 214 -1.89 -15.53 -1.53
C SER A 214 -2.17 -16.29 -2.84
N LYS A 215 -3.10 -15.76 -3.65
CA LYS A 215 -3.48 -16.37 -4.93
C LYS A 215 -2.27 -16.67 -5.82
N ASP A 216 -2.34 -17.78 -6.51
CA ASP A 216 -1.26 -18.30 -7.36
C ASP A 216 -0.70 -17.28 -8.35
N TYR A 217 -1.55 -16.46 -8.96
CA TYR A 217 -1.09 -15.44 -9.91
C TYR A 217 -0.20 -14.36 -9.24
N LEU A 218 -0.45 -14.02 -7.98
CA LEU A 218 0.39 -13.10 -7.22
C LEU A 218 1.72 -13.75 -6.85
N ILE A 219 1.67 -14.97 -6.32
CA ILE A 219 2.86 -15.75 -5.99
C ILE A 219 3.75 -15.92 -7.24
N GLN A 220 3.15 -16.23 -8.39
CA GLN A 220 3.86 -16.34 -9.67
C GLN A 220 4.48 -14.99 -10.06
N SER A 221 3.71 -13.90 -10.02
CA SER A 221 4.17 -12.56 -10.40
C SER A 221 5.33 -12.10 -9.52
N ILE A 222 5.20 -12.18 -8.21
CA ILE A 222 6.24 -11.72 -7.27
C ILE A 222 7.48 -12.62 -7.33
N SER A 223 7.30 -13.96 -7.46
CA SER A 223 8.43 -14.88 -7.59
C SER A 223 9.24 -14.66 -8.86
N LYS A 224 8.59 -14.38 -10.02
CA LYS A 224 9.29 -14.05 -11.25
C LYS A 224 10.08 -12.76 -11.14
N GLY A 225 9.51 -11.74 -10.45
CA GLY A 225 10.17 -10.47 -10.21
C GLY A 225 11.45 -10.61 -9.38
N GLU A 226 11.39 -11.41 -8.30
CA GLU A 226 12.59 -11.74 -7.52
C GLU A 226 13.66 -12.43 -8.38
N ALA A 227 13.27 -13.42 -9.19
CA ALA A 227 14.18 -14.17 -10.03
C ALA A 227 14.82 -13.31 -11.13
N ALA A 228 14.02 -12.46 -11.79
CA ALA A 228 14.51 -11.51 -12.80
C ALA A 228 15.51 -10.52 -12.23
N ALA A 229 15.23 -9.95 -11.05
CA ALA A 229 16.12 -9.01 -10.40
C ALA A 229 17.51 -9.62 -10.11
N TYR A 230 17.59 -10.91 -9.72
CA TYR A 230 18.88 -11.60 -9.59
C TYR A 230 19.63 -11.70 -10.90
N ILE A 231 18.95 -12.03 -12.01
CA ILE A 231 19.57 -12.13 -13.33
C ILE A 231 20.17 -10.77 -13.74
N HIS A 232 19.41 -9.68 -13.58
CA HIS A 232 19.86 -8.32 -13.92
C HIS A 232 20.98 -7.78 -13.00
N LEU A 233 21.10 -8.29 -11.76
CA LEU A 233 22.26 -8.03 -10.90
C LEU A 233 23.53 -8.80 -11.33
N GLY A 234 23.42 -9.72 -12.29
CA GLY A 234 24.51 -10.62 -12.69
C GLY A 234 24.62 -11.88 -11.83
N GLU A 235 23.68 -12.11 -10.90
CA GLU A 235 23.59 -13.31 -10.06
C GLU A 235 22.70 -14.37 -10.77
N THR A 236 23.02 -14.66 -12.04
CA THR A 236 22.17 -15.45 -12.93
C THR A 236 21.86 -16.84 -12.41
N GLU A 237 22.82 -17.51 -11.75
CA GLU A 237 22.60 -18.83 -11.13
C GLU A 237 21.49 -18.78 -10.07
N LYS A 238 21.47 -17.72 -9.23
CA LYS A 238 20.41 -17.57 -8.23
C LYS A 238 19.05 -17.31 -8.89
N GLY A 239 19.01 -16.50 -9.94
CA GLY A 239 17.80 -16.25 -10.71
C GLY A 239 17.26 -17.52 -11.35
N ASP A 240 18.12 -18.30 -11.98
CA ASP A 240 17.77 -19.59 -12.59
C ASP A 240 17.17 -20.56 -11.55
N ILE A 241 17.81 -20.74 -10.40
CA ILE A 241 17.31 -21.60 -9.32
C ILE A 241 15.91 -21.14 -8.86
N LYS A 242 15.67 -19.83 -8.80
CA LYS A 242 14.36 -19.28 -8.45
C LYS A 242 13.29 -19.60 -9.50
N PHE A 243 13.60 -19.42 -10.79
CA PHE A 243 12.70 -19.80 -11.87
C PHE A 243 12.43 -21.31 -11.90
N GLU A 244 13.44 -22.15 -11.73
CA GLU A 244 13.27 -23.59 -11.67
C GLU A 244 12.35 -24.00 -10.50
N ARG A 245 12.51 -23.36 -9.34
CA ARG A 245 11.67 -23.65 -8.17
C ARG A 245 10.20 -23.29 -8.40
N ILE A 246 9.92 -22.11 -8.98
CA ILE A 246 8.53 -21.68 -9.22
C ILE A 246 7.90 -22.54 -10.33
N LEU A 247 8.65 -22.88 -11.38
CA LEU A 247 8.17 -23.72 -12.47
C LEU A 247 7.99 -25.19 -12.04
N LYS A 248 8.72 -25.65 -11.03
CA LYS A 248 8.45 -26.95 -10.41
C LYS A 248 7.10 -26.97 -9.67
N LYS A 249 6.72 -25.86 -9.04
CA LYS A 249 5.40 -25.69 -8.40
C LYS A 249 4.28 -25.49 -9.43
N TYR A 250 4.56 -24.76 -10.52
CA TYR A 250 3.61 -24.41 -11.57
C TYR A 250 4.11 -24.85 -12.95
N PRO A 251 4.20 -26.17 -13.23
CA PRO A 251 4.86 -26.69 -14.43
C PRO A 251 4.16 -26.31 -15.74
N ASN A 252 2.87 -25.98 -15.68
CA ASN A 252 2.05 -25.61 -16.83
C ASN A 252 1.97 -24.09 -17.06
N TRP A 253 2.72 -23.30 -16.30
CA TRP A 253 2.74 -21.86 -16.43
C TRP A 253 3.64 -21.43 -17.58
N THR A 254 3.08 -21.37 -18.79
CA THR A 254 3.78 -21.00 -20.03
C THR A 254 4.52 -19.66 -19.93
N TRP A 255 3.86 -18.66 -19.36
CA TRP A 255 4.45 -17.32 -19.14
C TRP A 255 5.66 -17.33 -18.23
N GLY A 256 5.75 -18.26 -17.29
CA GLY A 256 6.93 -18.38 -16.43
C GLY A 256 8.20 -18.74 -17.21
N TYR A 257 8.07 -19.64 -18.18
CA TYR A 257 9.19 -19.98 -19.10
C TYR A 257 9.51 -18.84 -20.05
N ILE A 258 8.49 -18.16 -20.59
CA ILE A 258 8.68 -17.00 -21.48
C ILE A 258 9.42 -15.90 -20.72
N TYR A 259 8.95 -15.51 -19.55
CA TYR A 259 9.61 -14.51 -18.72
C TYR A 259 11.06 -14.87 -18.38
N TRP A 260 11.31 -16.13 -18.03
CA TRP A 260 12.67 -16.59 -17.73
C TRP A 260 13.60 -16.43 -18.93
N GLY A 261 13.20 -16.91 -20.10
CA GLY A 261 13.99 -16.79 -21.34
C GLY A 261 14.18 -15.34 -21.75
N ASP A 262 13.13 -14.53 -21.70
CA ASP A 262 13.15 -13.11 -22.06
C ASP A 262 14.17 -12.32 -21.22
N GLN A 263 14.41 -12.68 -19.93
CA GLN A 263 15.43 -12.01 -19.12
C GLN A 263 16.82 -12.10 -19.77
N TYR A 264 17.18 -13.21 -20.38
CA TYR A 264 18.46 -13.37 -21.06
C TYR A 264 18.53 -12.58 -22.36
N VAL A 265 17.44 -12.48 -23.09
CA VAL A 265 17.36 -11.65 -24.32
C VAL A 265 17.47 -10.17 -23.96
N LEU A 266 16.92 -9.73 -22.82
CA LEU A 266 16.96 -8.36 -22.36
C LEU A 266 18.30 -7.93 -21.76
N LEU A 267 19.15 -8.87 -21.30
CA LEU A 267 20.48 -8.54 -20.76
C LEU A 267 21.40 -7.93 -21.81
N ASP A 268 21.59 -8.64 -22.90
CA ASP A 268 22.36 -8.22 -24.06
C ASP A 268 22.10 -9.16 -25.25
N ASP A 269 22.54 -8.76 -26.43
CA ASP A 269 22.37 -9.50 -27.69
C ASP A 269 23.44 -10.57 -27.89
N SER A 270 24.12 -11.04 -26.85
CA SER A 270 25.16 -12.05 -26.96
C SER A 270 24.63 -13.41 -27.38
N ALA A 271 25.42 -14.14 -28.18
CA ALA A 271 25.07 -15.49 -28.61
C ALA A 271 24.93 -16.49 -27.45
N SER A 272 25.58 -16.23 -26.30
CA SER A 272 25.45 -17.07 -25.10
C SER A 272 24.08 -16.89 -24.45
N ASN A 273 23.60 -15.65 -24.32
CA ASN A 273 22.30 -15.34 -23.77
C ASN A 273 21.15 -15.83 -24.67
N LYS A 274 21.26 -15.63 -26.00
CA LYS A 274 20.29 -16.18 -26.94
C LYS A 274 20.18 -17.70 -26.85
N ARG A 275 21.33 -18.42 -26.76
CA ARG A 275 21.33 -19.88 -26.57
C ARG A 275 20.68 -20.30 -25.25
N LYS A 276 20.90 -19.55 -24.15
CA LYS A 276 20.29 -19.84 -22.88
C LYS A 276 18.76 -19.63 -22.94
N ALA A 277 18.30 -18.54 -23.54
CA ALA A 277 16.88 -18.27 -23.77
C ALA A 277 16.22 -19.38 -24.61
N GLU A 278 16.86 -19.78 -25.70
CA GLU A 278 16.39 -20.87 -26.58
C GLU A 278 16.25 -22.21 -25.81
N GLN A 279 17.21 -22.54 -24.94
CA GLN A 279 17.14 -23.73 -24.10
C GLN A 279 15.95 -23.71 -23.18
N ILE A 280 15.67 -22.56 -22.55
CA ILE A 280 14.53 -22.37 -21.62
C ILE A 280 13.20 -22.51 -22.36
N TYR A 281 13.05 -21.86 -23.53
CA TYR A 281 11.84 -21.99 -24.35
C TYR A 281 11.60 -23.40 -24.84
N LYS A 282 12.68 -24.10 -25.28
CA LYS A 282 12.60 -25.51 -25.68
C LYS A 282 12.25 -26.43 -24.53
N LEU A 283 12.71 -26.13 -23.29
CA LEU A 283 12.33 -26.89 -22.10
C LEU A 283 10.81 -26.84 -21.89
N ALA A 284 10.19 -25.67 -22.03
CA ALA A 284 8.73 -25.54 -21.99
C ALA A 284 8.02 -26.37 -23.06
N LEU A 285 8.54 -26.35 -24.31
CA LEU A 285 7.95 -27.11 -25.40
C LEU A 285 8.04 -28.63 -25.22
N GLN A 286 8.89 -29.13 -24.32
CA GLN A 286 8.96 -30.55 -23.98
C GLN A 286 7.84 -30.97 -23.03
N ASN A 287 7.24 -30.01 -22.28
CA ASN A 287 6.13 -30.28 -21.40
C ASN A 287 4.84 -30.53 -22.22
N GLY A 288 4.27 -31.72 -22.07
CA GLY A 288 3.08 -32.14 -22.84
C GLY A 288 1.82 -31.36 -22.53
N ASP A 289 1.72 -30.81 -21.33
CA ASP A 289 0.56 -30.02 -20.91
C ASP A 289 0.62 -28.59 -21.45
N ILE A 290 1.81 -27.97 -21.49
CA ILE A 290 2.02 -26.65 -22.11
C ILE A 290 1.64 -26.66 -23.60
N LYS A 291 1.87 -27.77 -24.29
CA LYS A 291 1.49 -27.92 -25.72
C LYS A 291 0.00 -27.75 -26.00
N LYS A 292 -0.82 -27.79 -24.98
CA LYS A 292 -2.28 -27.64 -25.07
C LYS A 292 -2.75 -26.24 -24.64
N MET A 293 -1.84 -25.37 -24.20
CA MET A 293 -2.17 -24.04 -23.72
C MET A 293 -2.31 -23.04 -24.88
N GLU A 294 -3.17 -22.06 -24.72
CA GLU A 294 -3.41 -21.01 -25.73
C GLU A 294 -2.15 -20.21 -26.07
N ASP A 295 -1.25 -20.01 -25.10
CA ASP A 295 -0.02 -19.22 -25.26
C ASP A 295 1.13 -19.98 -25.96
N ILE A 296 0.92 -21.20 -26.42
CA ILE A 296 1.96 -22.04 -27.02
C ILE A 296 2.57 -21.38 -28.26
N ASP A 297 1.79 -20.64 -29.03
CA ASP A 297 2.28 -20.02 -30.27
C ASP A 297 3.24 -18.86 -29.97
N ILE A 298 3.01 -18.11 -28.88
CA ILE A 298 3.97 -17.09 -28.41
C ILE A 298 5.32 -17.72 -28.09
N LEU A 299 5.32 -18.86 -27.39
CA LEU A 299 6.53 -19.59 -27.04
C LEU A 299 7.27 -20.08 -28.28
N LYS A 300 6.55 -20.63 -29.31
CA LYS A 300 7.14 -21.06 -30.60
C LYS A 300 7.76 -19.87 -31.33
N ASP A 301 7.14 -18.70 -31.29
CA ASP A 301 7.67 -17.50 -31.94
C ASP A 301 8.93 -17.01 -31.25
N ARG A 302 8.99 -17.02 -29.92
CA ARG A 302 10.21 -16.73 -29.14
C ARG A 302 11.38 -17.65 -29.54
N VAL A 303 11.12 -18.96 -29.73
CA VAL A 303 12.16 -19.90 -30.21
C VAL A 303 12.67 -19.50 -31.58
N LYS A 304 11.78 -19.13 -32.51
CA LYS A 304 12.18 -18.71 -33.86
C LYS A 304 13.01 -17.41 -33.85
N GLU A 305 12.60 -16.44 -33.02
CA GLU A 305 13.29 -15.16 -32.86
C GLU A 305 14.75 -15.36 -32.45
N VAL A 306 15.01 -16.18 -31.44
CA VAL A 306 16.37 -16.40 -30.91
C VAL A 306 17.21 -17.37 -31.80
N ALA A 307 16.56 -18.24 -32.55
CA ALA A 307 17.27 -19.22 -33.45
C ALA A 307 17.76 -18.59 -34.76
N ASN A 308 17.17 -17.47 -35.21
CA ASN A 308 17.50 -16.81 -36.48
C ASN A 308 18.65 -15.80 -36.37
N HIS A 309 19.32 -15.78 -35.25
CA HIS A 309 20.45 -14.90 -34.93
C HIS A 309 21.63 -15.67 -34.35
#